data_36defc5508a6c637e52aaf1019837722
#
_entry.id   36defc5508a6c637e52aaf1019837722
#
_cell.length_a   1.000
_cell.length_b   1.000
_cell.length_c   1.000
_cell.angle_alpha   90.00
_cell.angle_beta   90.00
_cell.angle_gamma   90.00
#
_symmetry.space_group_name_H-M   'P 1'
#
loop_
_entity.id
_entity.type
_entity.pdbx_description
1 polymer ?
#
loop_
_entity_poly.entity_id
_entity_poly.type
_entity_poly.pdbx_seq_one_letter_code
_entity_poly.pdbx_strand_id
1 'polypeptide(L)'
;MRACGILMPVFSLPGPFGIGTLGEEAFAFVDFLARAKQTYWQILPIGPTGYGDSPYQSFSAFAGNPYFIDFRILHEQGYLTADEIPAEVPVGPVDYGVLYQQRPVVLQKAADRLLAAASAEYKDFCTAQSFWLDDYALFMAVKAEQGQAGLCDWPDDLRTRQPAAVAAARERLAGQVDYFKAVQFFFYTQWNALKAYANGKGIQLVGDIPIYVSPDSSDLWTRPELFQTDGQTHLTQVAGCPPDAFAADGQLWGNPLYDWPRHKAEDFAWWKRRMQHATSIYDVVRIDHFRGFESYYAIPAGNKTAAGGHWEKGPDRAFIDAIHETLGQGGIIAEDLGYLTPEVKTMLAASGYPGMKIMQFAFDSREPGNYLPYTYPHNSVVYTGTHDNVTTEGWRQSASPEDVHYACRYLRCLPEDLTEAMICACLASVSDMAIIPMADWLHLGAEARINTPSTQGANWQWRLDTPLTSLLAEHIADLTALYDRAPAAADC
;
A
#
# COMPACT_ATOMS: atom_id res chain seq x y z
N MET A 1 17.77 15.58 6.03
CA MET A 1 16.89 16.70 6.52
C MET A 1 15.82 16.08 7.40
N ARG A 2 15.59 16.60 8.60
CA ARG A 2 14.53 16.08 9.48
C ARG A 2 13.16 16.48 8.90
N ALA A 3 12.24 15.55 8.83
CA ALA A 3 10.90 15.81 8.32
C ALA A 3 9.88 14.92 9.02
N CYS A 4 8.59 15.23 8.87
CA CYS A 4 7.51 14.39 9.37
C CYS A 4 6.36 14.28 8.39
N GLY A 5 5.49 13.32 8.64
CA GLY A 5 4.31 13.04 7.85
C GLY A 5 3.24 12.31 8.64
N ILE A 6 2.12 12.13 7.98
CA ILE A 6 0.96 11.42 8.53
C ILE A 6 0.67 10.19 7.66
N LEU A 7 0.45 9.03 8.33
CA LEU A 7 -0.07 7.84 7.70
C LEU A 7 -1.60 7.90 7.73
N MET A 8 -2.21 7.89 6.53
CA MET A 8 -3.67 7.89 6.36
C MET A 8 -4.00 7.21 5.03
N PRO A 9 -4.59 6.00 5.05
CA PRO A 9 -5.00 5.33 3.81
C PRO A 9 -6.07 6.12 3.06
N VAL A 10 -6.06 6.05 1.73
CA VAL A 10 -7.07 6.72 0.90
C VAL A 10 -8.47 6.22 1.24
N PHE A 11 -8.67 4.92 1.42
CA PHE A 11 -9.97 4.35 1.78
C PHE A 11 -10.50 4.84 3.13
N SER A 12 -9.61 5.26 4.04
CA SER A 12 -9.96 5.76 5.37
C SER A 12 -10.37 7.23 5.38
N LEU A 13 -10.18 7.98 4.29
CA LEU A 13 -10.67 9.35 4.19
C LEU A 13 -12.20 9.39 4.34
N PRO A 14 -12.78 10.46 4.90
CA PRO A 14 -14.22 10.68 4.84
C PRO A 14 -14.65 10.77 3.38
N GLY A 15 -15.94 10.73 3.13
CA GLY A 15 -16.49 10.87 1.78
C GLY A 15 -17.85 10.19 1.67
N PRO A 16 -18.69 10.65 0.73
CA PRO A 16 -20.10 10.29 0.71
C PRO A 16 -20.41 8.94 0.05
N PHE A 17 -19.44 8.28 -0.57
CA PHE A 17 -19.71 7.10 -1.40
C PHE A 17 -19.26 5.78 -0.75
N GLY A 18 -19.33 5.68 0.58
CA GLY A 18 -19.04 4.44 1.33
C GLY A 18 -17.55 4.11 1.49
N ILE A 19 -16.64 4.90 0.89
CA ILE A 19 -15.19 4.75 0.97
C ILE A 19 -14.54 6.12 0.71
N GLY A 20 -13.31 6.32 1.16
CA GLY A 20 -12.52 7.48 0.77
C GLY A 20 -12.17 7.45 -0.72
N THR A 21 -12.28 8.59 -1.39
CA THR A 21 -12.04 8.74 -2.83
C THR A 21 -11.00 9.80 -3.12
N LEU A 22 -10.58 9.92 -4.39
CA LEU A 22 -9.62 10.91 -4.89
C LEU A 22 -10.32 12.27 -5.16
N GLY A 23 -11.40 12.55 -4.42
CA GLY A 23 -12.23 13.74 -4.55
C GLY A 23 -11.90 14.81 -3.50
N GLU A 24 -12.89 15.68 -3.24
CA GLU A 24 -12.80 16.88 -2.39
C GLU A 24 -12.14 16.58 -1.03
N GLU A 25 -12.47 15.46 -0.41
CA GLU A 25 -11.98 15.09 0.91
C GLU A 25 -10.48 14.77 0.91
N ALA A 26 -9.97 14.21 -0.20
CA ALA A 26 -8.52 13.98 -0.37
C ALA A 26 -7.76 15.31 -0.56
N PHE A 27 -8.31 16.25 -1.32
CA PHE A 27 -7.75 17.59 -1.46
C PHE A 27 -7.79 18.37 -0.14
N ALA A 28 -8.89 18.29 0.60
CA ALA A 28 -9.02 18.89 1.93
C ALA A 28 -8.00 18.30 2.93
N PHE A 29 -7.71 16.99 2.83
CA PHE A 29 -6.68 16.36 3.65
C PHE A 29 -5.27 16.88 3.30
N VAL A 30 -4.96 17.12 2.04
CA VAL A 30 -3.71 17.78 1.62
C VAL A 30 -3.61 19.20 2.22
N ASP A 31 -4.70 19.97 2.20
CA ASP A 31 -4.72 21.29 2.83
C ASP A 31 -4.54 21.24 4.34
N PHE A 32 -5.09 20.22 5.01
CA PHE A 32 -4.85 19.96 6.42
C PHE A 32 -3.38 19.67 6.69
N LEU A 33 -2.75 18.78 5.91
CA LEU A 33 -1.33 18.44 6.03
C LEU A 33 -0.42 19.68 5.86
N ALA A 34 -0.72 20.53 4.88
CA ALA A 34 0.03 21.76 4.66
C ALA A 34 -0.07 22.71 5.85
N ARG A 35 -1.29 22.89 6.41
CA ARG A 35 -1.50 23.70 7.64
C ARG A 35 -0.79 23.08 8.85
N ALA A 36 -0.77 21.77 8.96
CA ALA A 36 -0.07 21.02 10.00
C ALA A 36 1.46 20.96 9.79
N LYS A 37 2.01 21.68 8.78
CA LYS A 37 3.43 21.71 8.42
C LYS A 37 4.03 20.32 8.18
N GLN A 38 3.25 19.39 7.63
CA GLN A 38 3.75 18.09 7.26
C GLN A 38 4.47 18.14 5.92
N THR A 39 5.43 17.23 5.71
CA THR A 39 6.11 17.02 4.44
C THR A 39 5.57 15.81 3.70
N TYR A 40 5.11 14.78 4.44
CA TYR A 40 4.72 13.51 3.86
C TYR A 40 3.28 13.12 4.18
N TRP A 41 2.62 12.58 3.17
CA TRP A 41 1.40 11.79 3.31
C TRP A 41 1.70 10.35 2.95
N GLN A 42 1.76 9.45 3.93
CA GLN A 42 1.90 8.02 3.67
C GLN A 42 0.53 7.37 3.50
N ILE A 43 0.41 6.61 2.42
CA ILE A 43 -0.78 5.81 2.08
C ILE A 43 -0.43 4.33 2.04
N LEU A 44 -1.44 3.48 1.91
CA LEU A 44 -1.29 2.04 1.62
C LEU A 44 -1.36 1.79 0.11
N PRO A 45 -1.07 0.56 -0.38
CA PRO A 45 -1.15 0.25 -1.80
C PRO A 45 -2.49 0.65 -2.40
N ILE A 46 -2.47 1.28 -3.57
CA ILE A 46 -3.66 1.81 -4.25
C ILE A 46 -4.14 0.92 -5.39
N GLY A 47 -3.70 -0.34 -5.44
CA GLY A 47 -4.15 -1.31 -6.44
C GLY A 47 -5.56 -1.84 -6.19
N PRO A 48 -6.22 -2.41 -7.22
CA PRO A 48 -7.54 -3.02 -7.07
C PRO A 48 -7.46 -4.24 -6.15
N THR A 49 -8.40 -4.33 -5.21
CA THR A 49 -8.43 -5.39 -4.20
C THR A 49 -9.31 -6.56 -4.64
N GLY A 50 -8.91 -7.77 -4.25
CA GLY A 50 -9.66 -9.00 -4.44
C GLY A 50 -10.43 -9.43 -3.19
N TYR A 51 -10.75 -10.72 -3.11
CA TYR A 51 -11.39 -11.31 -1.94
C TYR A 51 -10.54 -11.08 -0.68
N GLY A 52 -11.19 -10.61 0.39
CA GLY A 52 -10.53 -10.23 1.65
C GLY A 52 -10.07 -8.78 1.72
N ASP A 53 -10.28 -8.00 0.64
CA ASP A 53 -10.14 -6.54 0.55
C ASP A 53 -8.75 -5.99 0.89
N SER A 54 -7.75 -6.87 1.01
CA SER A 54 -6.38 -6.47 1.34
C SER A 54 -5.75 -5.69 0.17
N PRO A 55 -5.23 -4.49 0.42
CA PRO A 55 -4.49 -3.73 -0.60
C PRO A 55 -3.17 -4.40 -1.00
N TYR A 56 -2.69 -5.36 -0.20
CA TYR A 56 -1.48 -6.15 -0.50
C TYR A 56 -1.74 -7.37 -1.39
N GLN A 57 -3.02 -7.65 -1.73
CA GLN A 57 -3.44 -8.75 -2.62
C GLN A 57 -4.14 -8.17 -3.86
N SER A 58 -3.40 -7.39 -4.64
CA SER A 58 -3.94 -6.71 -5.82
C SER A 58 -3.94 -7.59 -7.06
N PHE A 59 -4.91 -7.39 -7.94
CA PHE A 59 -4.98 -8.02 -9.28
C PHE A 59 -3.89 -7.55 -10.26
N SER A 60 -3.14 -6.51 -9.90
CA SER A 60 -2.03 -5.99 -10.71
C SER A 60 -1.06 -5.18 -9.87
N ALA A 61 0.22 -5.26 -10.20
CA ALA A 61 1.28 -4.41 -9.63
C ALA A 61 1.25 -2.97 -10.18
N PHE A 62 0.38 -2.68 -11.16
CA PHE A 62 0.36 -1.42 -11.89
C PHE A 62 -1.00 -0.71 -11.85
N ALA A 63 -2.10 -1.45 -11.76
CA ALA A 63 -3.44 -0.89 -11.85
C ALA A 63 -3.85 -0.13 -10.57
N GLY A 64 -4.69 0.91 -10.75
CA GLY A 64 -5.30 1.65 -9.65
C GLY A 64 -6.66 1.09 -9.23
N ASN A 65 -7.03 1.31 -7.97
CA ASN A 65 -8.25 0.80 -7.37
C ASN A 65 -9.48 1.59 -7.87
N PRO A 66 -10.43 0.97 -8.57
CA PRO A 66 -11.63 1.64 -9.07
C PRO A 66 -12.52 2.19 -7.94
N TYR A 67 -12.39 1.68 -6.71
CA TYR A 67 -13.14 2.18 -5.57
C TYR A 67 -12.73 3.60 -5.15
N PHE A 68 -11.55 4.08 -5.53
CA PHE A 68 -11.09 5.41 -5.20
C PHE A 68 -11.53 6.50 -6.20
N ILE A 69 -12.12 6.13 -7.33
CA ILE A 69 -12.62 7.09 -8.33
C ILE A 69 -13.76 7.90 -7.71
N ASP A 70 -13.67 9.21 -7.70
CA ASP A 70 -14.74 10.10 -7.23
C ASP A 70 -15.76 10.35 -8.36
N PHE A 71 -17.04 10.16 -8.06
CA PHE A 71 -18.11 10.31 -9.02
C PHE A 71 -18.47 11.77 -9.31
N ARG A 72 -18.23 12.69 -8.36
CA ARG A 72 -18.45 14.13 -8.56
C ARG A 72 -17.51 14.67 -9.64
N ILE A 73 -16.24 14.23 -9.62
CA ILE A 73 -15.27 14.60 -10.66
C ILE A 73 -15.71 14.05 -12.03
N LEU A 74 -16.23 12.82 -12.10
CA LEU A 74 -16.74 12.27 -13.35
C LEU A 74 -17.98 13.03 -13.87
N HIS A 75 -18.80 13.55 -12.96
CA HIS A 75 -19.91 14.42 -13.32
C HIS A 75 -19.42 15.77 -13.84
N GLU A 76 -18.50 16.44 -13.17
CA GLU A 76 -17.91 17.70 -13.60
C GLU A 76 -17.25 17.60 -14.98
N GLN A 77 -16.65 16.45 -15.28
CA GLN A 77 -16.05 16.15 -16.56
C GLN A 77 -17.10 15.74 -17.65
N GLY A 78 -18.38 15.65 -17.30
CA GLY A 78 -19.47 15.30 -18.22
C GLY A 78 -19.62 13.81 -18.52
N TYR A 79 -18.91 12.93 -17.77
CA TYR A 79 -19.03 11.48 -17.91
C TYR A 79 -20.20 10.88 -17.13
N LEU A 80 -20.76 11.62 -16.15
CA LEU A 80 -21.98 11.25 -15.43
C LEU A 80 -22.96 12.42 -15.41
N THR A 81 -24.26 12.13 -15.38
CA THR A 81 -25.31 13.10 -15.04
C THR A 81 -25.54 13.12 -13.54
N ALA A 82 -26.14 14.19 -13.00
CA ALA A 82 -26.35 14.33 -11.56
C ALA A 82 -27.22 13.21 -10.96
N ASP A 83 -28.20 12.71 -11.71
CA ASP A 83 -29.09 11.62 -11.30
C ASP A 83 -28.45 10.22 -11.36
N GLU A 84 -27.26 10.11 -11.95
CA GLU A 84 -26.47 8.88 -11.97
C GLU A 84 -25.47 8.74 -10.84
N ILE A 85 -25.21 9.83 -10.12
CA ILE A 85 -24.38 9.81 -8.91
C ILE A 85 -25.17 9.10 -7.79
N PRO A 86 -24.61 8.09 -7.13
CA PRO A 86 -25.26 7.46 -5.99
C PRO A 86 -25.58 8.46 -4.89
N ALA A 87 -26.66 8.21 -4.14
CA ALA A 87 -26.97 9.00 -2.98
C ALA A 87 -25.83 8.95 -1.95
N GLU A 88 -25.58 10.08 -1.31
CA GLU A 88 -24.58 10.18 -0.25
C GLU A 88 -24.99 9.32 0.95
N VAL A 89 -24.00 8.65 1.55
CA VAL A 89 -24.17 7.85 2.77
C VAL A 89 -23.32 8.43 3.90
N PRO A 90 -23.78 8.33 5.15
CA PRO A 90 -22.98 8.74 6.31
C PRO A 90 -21.61 8.02 6.34
N VAL A 91 -20.62 8.67 6.94
CA VAL A 91 -19.32 8.02 7.18
C VAL A 91 -19.52 6.87 8.16
N GLY A 92 -19.00 5.73 7.82
CA GLY A 92 -19.01 4.49 8.60
C GLY A 92 -17.98 3.53 8.04
N PRO A 93 -17.78 2.34 8.62
CA PRO A 93 -16.87 1.34 8.08
C PRO A 93 -17.12 1.07 6.60
N VAL A 94 -16.06 0.76 5.86
CA VAL A 94 -16.21 0.41 4.43
C VAL A 94 -16.95 -0.91 4.30
N ASP A 95 -18.04 -0.92 3.54
CA ASP A 95 -18.75 -2.13 3.11
C ASP A 95 -18.33 -2.47 1.67
N TYR A 96 -17.31 -3.31 1.55
CA TYR A 96 -16.79 -3.72 0.24
C TYR A 96 -17.81 -4.51 -0.60
N GLY A 97 -18.74 -5.22 0.05
CA GLY A 97 -19.83 -5.93 -0.64
C GLY A 97 -20.76 -4.96 -1.37
N VAL A 98 -21.10 -3.85 -0.74
CA VAL A 98 -21.89 -2.78 -1.36
C VAL A 98 -21.12 -2.11 -2.50
N LEU A 99 -19.84 -1.79 -2.27
CA LEU A 99 -18.98 -1.17 -3.30
C LEU A 99 -18.86 -2.08 -4.54
N TYR A 100 -18.64 -3.37 -4.33
CA TYR A 100 -18.53 -4.36 -5.40
C TYR A 100 -19.78 -4.41 -6.30
N GLN A 101 -20.97 -4.26 -5.71
CA GLN A 101 -22.23 -4.31 -6.45
C GLN A 101 -22.56 -2.98 -7.14
N GLN A 102 -22.30 -1.85 -6.51
CA GLN A 102 -22.80 -0.55 -6.97
C GLN A 102 -21.81 0.18 -7.88
N ARG A 103 -20.53 0.21 -7.56
CA ARG A 103 -19.55 1.03 -8.29
C ARG A 103 -19.38 0.64 -9.76
N PRO A 104 -19.32 -0.64 -10.13
CA PRO A 104 -19.20 -1.02 -11.54
C PRO A 104 -20.36 -0.52 -12.41
N VAL A 105 -21.59 -0.48 -11.86
CA VAL A 105 -22.77 0.00 -12.59
C VAL A 105 -22.66 1.48 -12.94
N VAL A 106 -22.16 2.30 -12.01
CA VAL A 106 -21.95 3.73 -12.24
C VAL A 106 -20.77 3.97 -13.19
N LEU A 107 -19.65 3.27 -12.95
CA LEU A 107 -18.45 3.39 -13.78
C LEU A 107 -18.69 2.93 -15.22
N GLN A 108 -19.57 1.95 -15.44
CA GLN A 108 -19.94 1.53 -16.82
C GLN A 108 -20.54 2.69 -17.61
N LYS A 109 -21.48 3.45 -17.02
CA LYS A 109 -22.10 4.60 -17.69
C LYS A 109 -21.07 5.68 -18.06
N ALA A 110 -20.14 5.94 -17.14
CA ALA A 110 -19.04 6.89 -17.39
C ALA A 110 -18.11 6.39 -18.51
N ALA A 111 -17.76 5.10 -18.47
CA ALA A 111 -16.91 4.48 -19.49
C ALA A 111 -17.56 4.51 -20.88
N ASP A 112 -18.86 4.22 -20.98
CA ASP A 112 -19.60 4.27 -22.26
C ASP A 112 -19.52 5.67 -22.89
N ARG A 113 -19.63 6.74 -22.08
CA ARG A 113 -19.51 8.12 -22.60
C ARG A 113 -18.07 8.47 -22.98
N LEU A 114 -17.08 8.06 -22.20
CA LEU A 114 -15.68 8.26 -22.56
C LEU A 114 -15.34 7.58 -23.89
N LEU A 115 -15.74 6.32 -24.05
CA LEU A 115 -15.48 5.54 -25.26
C LEU A 115 -16.18 6.14 -26.48
N ALA A 116 -17.43 6.61 -26.32
CA ALA A 116 -18.17 7.31 -27.38
C ALA A 116 -17.51 8.64 -27.78
N ALA A 117 -16.91 9.36 -26.84
CA ALA A 117 -16.21 10.61 -27.11
C ALA A 117 -14.87 10.42 -27.84
N ALA A 118 -14.26 9.22 -27.76
CA ALA A 118 -13.01 8.84 -28.41
C ALA A 118 -11.86 9.87 -28.24
N SER A 119 -11.72 10.43 -27.03
CA SER A 119 -10.80 11.53 -26.76
C SER A 119 -9.33 11.20 -27.07
N ALA A 120 -8.53 12.22 -27.40
CA ALA A 120 -7.10 12.06 -27.66
C ALA A 120 -6.37 11.63 -26.38
N GLU A 121 -6.72 12.25 -25.24
CA GLU A 121 -6.11 11.99 -23.94
C GLU A 121 -6.27 10.52 -23.50
N TYR A 122 -7.44 9.92 -23.76
CA TYR A 122 -7.68 8.50 -23.49
C TYR A 122 -6.79 7.60 -24.37
N LYS A 123 -6.67 7.92 -25.68
CA LYS A 123 -5.81 7.17 -26.60
C LYS A 123 -4.34 7.28 -26.22
N ASP A 124 -3.90 8.47 -25.84
CA ASP A 124 -2.52 8.73 -25.38
C ASP A 124 -2.24 7.94 -24.10
N PHE A 125 -3.17 7.93 -23.14
CA PHE A 125 -3.08 7.11 -21.94
C PHE A 125 -2.95 5.61 -22.28
N CYS A 126 -3.84 5.07 -23.13
CA CYS A 126 -3.77 3.67 -23.53
C CYS A 126 -2.43 3.33 -24.20
N THR A 127 -1.90 4.22 -25.01
CA THR A 127 -0.59 4.05 -25.68
C THR A 127 0.54 4.06 -24.66
N ALA A 128 0.56 5.04 -23.77
CA ALA A 128 1.61 5.19 -22.75
C ALA A 128 1.61 4.03 -21.74
N GLN A 129 0.44 3.47 -21.41
CA GLN A 129 0.27 2.40 -20.44
C GLN A 129 0.17 1.00 -21.07
N SER A 130 0.38 0.86 -22.39
CA SER A 130 0.21 -0.40 -23.13
C SER A 130 1.03 -1.57 -22.60
N PHE A 131 2.11 -1.31 -21.86
CA PHE A 131 3.02 -2.33 -21.33
C PHE A 131 2.38 -3.20 -20.22
N TRP A 132 1.25 -2.76 -19.63
CA TRP A 132 0.50 -3.51 -18.62
C TRP A 132 -1.01 -3.46 -18.85
N LEU A 133 -1.54 -2.34 -19.35
CA LEU A 133 -2.96 -2.03 -19.37
C LEU A 133 -3.77 -3.01 -20.22
N ASP A 134 -3.25 -3.41 -21.38
CA ASP A 134 -3.93 -4.33 -22.31
C ASP A 134 -4.11 -5.73 -21.69
N ASP A 135 -3.08 -6.21 -21.03
CA ASP A 135 -3.11 -7.54 -20.40
C ASP A 135 -3.92 -7.53 -19.11
N TYR A 136 -3.82 -6.46 -18.29
CA TYR A 136 -4.66 -6.27 -17.11
C TYR A 136 -6.14 -6.20 -17.48
N ALA A 137 -6.51 -5.40 -18.47
CA ALA A 137 -7.90 -5.26 -18.88
C ALA A 137 -8.48 -6.57 -19.41
N LEU A 138 -7.69 -7.33 -20.17
CA LEU A 138 -8.07 -8.66 -20.63
C LEU A 138 -8.22 -9.65 -19.47
N PHE A 139 -7.26 -9.65 -18.52
CA PHE A 139 -7.32 -10.48 -17.31
C PHE A 139 -8.61 -10.23 -16.54
N MET A 140 -8.95 -8.97 -16.28
CA MET A 140 -10.16 -8.60 -15.56
C MET A 140 -11.43 -8.96 -16.33
N ALA A 141 -11.43 -8.82 -17.67
CA ALA A 141 -12.56 -9.20 -18.51
C ALA A 141 -12.79 -10.72 -18.50
N VAL A 142 -11.72 -11.52 -18.60
CA VAL A 142 -11.79 -12.99 -18.48
C VAL A 142 -12.25 -13.38 -17.07
N LYS A 143 -11.69 -12.76 -16.02
CA LYS A 143 -12.09 -13.00 -14.64
C LYS A 143 -13.58 -12.76 -14.40
N ALA A 144 -14.11 -11.66 -14.95
CA ALA A 144 -15.56 -11.37 -14.91
C ALA A 144 -16.39 -12.43 -15.63
N GLU A 145 -15.97 -12.88 -16.83
CA GLU A 145 -16.61 -13.96 -17.57
C GLU A 145 -16.60 -15.29 -16.82
N GLN A 146 -15.51 -15.58 -16.09
CA GLN A 146 -15.37 -16.78 -15.25
C GLN A 146 -16.06 -16.65 -13.88
N GLY A 147 -16.95 -15.67 -13.69
CA GLY A 147 -17.71 -15.50 -12.46
C GLY A 147 -16.85 -15.11 -11.26
N GLN A 148 -15.76 -14.39 -11.48
CA GLN A 148 -14.76 -13.98 -10.49
C GLN A 148 -13.92 -15.13 -9.91
N ALA A 149 -13.90 -16.29 -10.57
CA ALA A 149 -13.04 -17.41 -10.20
C ALA A 149 -11.57 -16.98 -10.14
N GLY A 150 -10.79 -17.56 -9.21
CA GLY A 150 -9.34 -17.34 -9.15
C GLY A 150 -8.62 -17.87 -10.38
N LEU A 151 -7.47 -17.31 -10.71
CA LEU A 151 -6.67 -17.70 -11.88
C LEU A 151 -6.43 -19.23 -11.93
N CYS A 152 -6.20 -19.87 -10.79
CA CYS A 152 -5.95 -21.31 -10.69
C CYS A 152 -7.16 -22.17 -11.13
N ASP A 153 -8.36 -21.62 -11.09
CA ASP A 153 -9.61 -22.31 -11.42
C ASP A 153 -10.09 -22.05 -12.86
N TRP A 154 -9.32 -21.28 -13.63
CA TRP A 154 -9.67 -21.01 -15.03
C TRP A 154 -9.46 -22.22 -15.92
N PRO A 155 -10.18 -22.32 -17.07
CA PRO A 155 -9.88 -23.31 -18.09
C PRO A 155 -8.41 -23.31 -18.49
N ASP A 156 -7.83 -24.48 -18.69
CA ASP A 156 -6.39 -24.67 -18.90
C ASP A 156 -5.84 -23.81 -20.04
N ASP A 157 -6.58 -23.69 -21.15
CA ASP A 157 -6.18 -22.92 -22.33
C ASP A 157 -6.10 -21.41 -22.05
N LEU A 158 -7.02 -20.87 -21.24
CA LEU A 158 -6.99 -19.48 -20.79
C LEU A 158 -5.94 -19.28 -19.70
N ARG A 159 -5.88 -20.19 -18.71
CA ARG A 159 -4.93 -20.11 -17.61
C ARG A 159 -3.47 -20.14 -18.09
N THR A 160 -3.17 -21.02 -19.04
CA THR A 160 -1.83 -21.15 -19.66
C THR A 160 -1.60 -20.20 -20.84
N ARG A 161 -2.52 -19.27 -21.08
CA ARG A 161 -2.45 -18.27 -22.18
C ARG A 161 -2.22 -18.88 -23.56
N GLN A 162 -2.91 -19.96 -23.91
CA GLN A 162 -2.82 -20.51 -25.27
C GLN A 162 -3.19 -19.41 -26.29
N PRO A 163 -2.35 -19.15 -27.32
CA PRO A 163 -2.54 -18.00 -28.21
C PRO A 163 -3.92 -17.91 -28.84
N ALA A 164 -4.49 -19.06 -29.25
CA ALA A 164 -5.82 -19.10 -29.86
C ALA A 164 -6.93 -18.74 -28.84
N ALA A 165 -6.83 -19.24 -27.60
CA ALA A 165 -7.79 -18.94 -26.55
C ALA A 165 -7.75 -17.47 -26.13
N VAL A 166 -6.53 -16.90 -25.98
CA VAL A 166 -6.33 -15.48 -25.68
C VAL A 166 -6.86 -14.58 -26.81
N ALA A 167 -6.60 -14.92 -28.08
CA ALA A 167 -7.13 -14.17 -29.22
C ALA A 167 -8.67 -14.19 -29.25
N ALA A 168 -9.27 -15.36 -29.08
CA ALA A 168 -10.72 -15.52 -29.05
C ALA A 168 -11.35 -14.77 -27.85
N ALA A 169 -10.71 -14.80 -26.66
CA ALA A 169 -11.17 -14.03 -25.51
C ALA A 169 -11.10 -12.53 -25.76
N ARG A 170 -10.01 -12.02 -26.34
CA ARG A 170 -9.82 -10.60 -26.67
C ARG A 170 -10.89 -10.09 -27.66
N GLU A 171 -11.25 -10.89 -28.66
CA GLU A 171 -12.32 -10.55 -29.61
C GLU A 171 -13.69 -10.56 -28.93
N ARG A 172 -14.02 -11.63 -28.22
CA ARG A 172 -15.31 -11.83 -27.57
C ARG A 172 -15.58 -10.81 -26.46
N LEU A 173 -14.55 -10.41 -25.71
CA LEU A 173 -14.64 -9.55 -24.54
C LEU A 173 -14.20 -8.10 -24.82
N ALA A 174 -14.08 -7.70 -26.10
CA ALA A 174 -13.52 -6.39 -26.46
C ALA A 174 -14.18 -5.23 -25.71
N GLY A 175 -15.51 -5.21 -25.58
CA GLY A 175 -16.22 -4.16 -24.85
C GLY A 175 -15.90 -4.13 -23.34
N GLN A 176 -15.67 -5.29 -22.72
CA GLN A 176 -15.25 -5.35 -21.33
C GLN A 176 -13.79 -4.93 -21.14
N VAL A 177 -12.92 -5.29 -22.07
CA VAL A 177 -11.52 -4.83 -22.10
C VAL A 177 -11.50 -3.29 -22.17
N ASP A 178 -12.30 -2.70 -23.06
CA ASP A 178 -12.41 -1.24 -23.17
C ASP A 178 -12.95 -0.59 -21.90
N TYR A 179 -13.93 -1.21 -21.23
CA TYR A 179 -14.42 -0.77 -19.92
C TYR A 179 -13.29 -0.72 -18.87
N PHE A 180 -12.53 -1.80 -18.70
CA PHE A 180 -11.45 -1.81 -17.70
C PHE A 180 -10.35 -0.80 -18.02
N LYS A 181 -10.05 -0.56 -19.30
CA LYS A 181 -9.11 0.51 -19.71
C LYS A 181 -9.66 1.90 -19.36
N ALA A 182 -10.95 2.15 -19.63
CA ALA A 182 -11.60 3.41 -19.30
C ALA A 182 -11.59 3.69 -17.78
N VAL A 183 -11.84 2.67 -16.97
CA VAL A 183 -11.79 2.78 -15.50
C VAL A 183 -10.38 3.14 -15.04
N GLN A 184 -9.32 2.55 -15.61
CA GLN A 184 -7.94 2.92 -15.28
C GLN A 184 -7.60 4.34 -15.73
N PHE A 185 -8.11 4.80 -16.86
CA PHE A 185 -7.95 6.19 -17.28
C PHE A 185 -8.57 7.16 -16.26
N PHE A 186 -9.78 6.91 -15.77
CA PHE A 186 -10.42 7.72 -14.73
C PHE A 186 -9.60 7.76 -13.46
N PHE A 187 -9.14 6.59 -12.99
CA PHE A 187 -8.31 6.52 -11.80
C PHE A 187 -7.03 7.35 -11.93
N TYR A 188 -6.27 7.15 -13.00
CA TYR A 188 -5.00 7.85 -13.18
C TYR A 188 -5.16 9.33 -13.42
N THR A 189 -6.24 9.76 -14.07
CA THR A 189 -6.56 11.19 -14.23
C THR A 189 -6.77 11.85 -12.87
N GLN A 190 -7.57 11.23 -12.00
CA GLN A 190 -7.84 11.77 -10.67
C GLN A 190 -6.61 11.66 -9.74
N TRP A 191 -5.89 10.54 -9.78
CA TRP A 191 -4.67 10.35 -9.01
C TRP A 191 -3.59 11.39 -9.35
N ASN A 192 -3.33 11.58 -10.62
CA ASN A 192 -2.32 12.54 -11.06
C ASN A 192 -2.69 13.99 -10.68
N ALA A 193 -3.98 14.34 -10.72
CA ALA A 193 -4.45 15.64 -10.26
C ALA A 193 -4.22 15.83 -8.75
N LEU A 194 -4.56 14.82 -7.93
CA LEU A 194 -4.32 14.86 -6.49
C LEU A 194 -2.82 14.93 -6.16
N LYS A 195 -1.98 14.12 -6.83
CA LYS A 195 -0.52 14.15 -6.64
C LYS A 195 0.05 15.53 -6.99
N ALA A 196 -0.32 16.07 -8.14
CA ALA A 196 0.13 17.40 -8.55
C ALA A 196 -0.28 18.49 -7.54
N TYR A 197 -1.50 18.42 -7.01
CA TYR A 197 -1.98 19.33 -5.97
C TYR A 197 -1.16 19.19 -4.68
N ALA A 198 -0.94 17.96 -4.21
CA ALA A 198 -0.14 17.68 -3.00
C ALA A 198 1.28 18.23 -3.16
N ASN A 199 1.94 17.94 -4.29
CA ASN A 199 3.28 18.44 -4.57
C ASN A 199 3.31 19.98 -4.67
N GLY A 200 2.27 20.59 -5.26
CA GLY A 200 2.10 22.04 -5.29
C GLY A 200 1.96 22.71 -3.91
N LYS A 201 1.55 21.95 -2.91
CA LYS A 201 1.49 22.36 -1.49
C LYS A 201 2.74 21.96 -0.68
N GLY A 202 3.75 21.38 -1.32
CA GLY A 202 4.97 20.88 -0.66
C GLY A 202 4.79 19.52 0.04
N ILE A 203 3.67 18.83 -0.21
CA ILE A 203 3.41 17.49 0.36
C ILE A 203 3.88 16.43 -0.63
N GLN A 204 4.69 15.49 -0.16
CA GLN A 204 5.16 14.34 -0.90
C GLN A 204 4.35 13.10 -0.54
N LEU A 205 3.96 12.31 -1.53
CA LEU A 205 3.21 11.09 -1.34
C LEU A 205 4.16 9.91 -1.11
N VAL A 206 4.05 9.27 0.05
CA VAL A 206 4.75 8.02 0.35
C VAL A 206 3.80 6.88 0.02
N GLY A 207 4.04 6.22 -1.10
CA GLY A 207 3.29 5.02 -1.49
C GLY A 207 3.85 3.75 -0.88
N ASP A 208 3.11 2.67 -1.04
CA ASP A 208 3.47 1.36 -0.52
C ASP A 208 3.30 0.29 -1.60
N ILE A 209 4.28 -0.60 -1.73
CA ILE A 209 4.20 -1.75 -2.63
C ILE A 209 4.58 -3.03 -1.90
N PRO A 210 3.75 -4.08 -1.96
CA PRO A 210 4.13 -5.38 -1.44
C PRO A 210 5.26 -5.97 -2.28
N ILE A 211 6.21 -6.68 -1.65
CA ILE A 211 7.26 -7.38 -2.41
C ILE A 211 6.64 -8.36 -3.40
N TYR A 212 5.66 -9.16 -2.98
CA TYR A 212 5.02 -10.17 -3.82
C TYR A 212 3.80 -9.63 -4.56
N VAL A 213 3.43 -10.30 -5.65
CA VAL A 213 2.14 -10.11 -6.32
C VAL A 213 1.10 -11.08 -5.77
N SER A 214 -0.18 -10.86 -6.08
CA SER A 214 -1.23 -11.82 -5.76
C SER A 214 -1.15 -13.07 -6.64
N PRO A 215 -1.50 -14.27 -6.14
CA PRO A 215 -1.67 -15.46 -6.96
C PRO A 215 -2.80 -15.29 -7.99
N ASP A 216 -3.71 -14.36 -7.75
CA ASP A 216 -4.80 -13.99 -8.64
C ASP A 216 -4.52 -12.62 -9.26
N SER A 217 -3.50 -12.55 -10.12
CA SER A 217 -3.05 -11.29 -10.73
C SER A 217 -2.74 -11.42 -12.22
N SER A 218 -2.89 -10.32 -12.93
CA SER A 218 -2.46 -10.20 -14.32
C SER A 218 -0.95 -10.41 -14.47
N ASP A 219 -0.17 -10.07 -13.44
CA ASP A 219 1.28 -10.23 -13.44
C ASP A 219 1.69 -11.70 -13.50
N LEU A 220 1.09 -12.54 -12.65
CA LEU A 220 1.32 -13.99 -12.68
C LEU A 220 0.80 -14.60 -13.98
N TRP A 221 -0.39 -14.17 -14.43
CA TRP A 221 -1.00 -14.70 -15.65
C TRP A 221 -0.19 -14.41 -16.91
N THR A 222 0.38 -13.19 -17.00
CA THR A 222 1.10 -12.75 -18.23
C THR A 222 2.54 -13.23 -18.29
N ARG A 223 3.19 -13.40 -17.14
CA ARG A 223 4.61 -13.74 -17.03
C ARG A 223 4.85 -14.86 -16.00
N PRO A 224 4.16 -16.02 -16.12
CA PRO A 224 4.27 -17.10 -15.12
C PRO A 224 5.71 -17.61 -14.96
N GLU A 225 6.57 -17.47 -15.99
CA GLU A 225 7.97 -17.86 -15.96
C GLU A 225 8.84 -17.00 -15.03
N LEU A 226 8.34 -15.86 -14.54
CA LEU A 226 9.01 -15.03 -13.54
C LEU A 226 8.76 -15.52 -12.11
N PHE A 227 7.93 -16.53 -11.95
CA PHE A 227 7.51 -17.05 -10.64
C PHE A 227 7.79 -18.55 -10.54
N GLN A 228 7.84 -19.07 -9.32
CA GLN A 228 8.02 -20.51 -9.05
C GLN A 228 6.74 -21.26 -9.35
N THR A 229 6.53 -21.56 -10.64
CA THR A 229 5.37 -22.30 -11.16
C THR A 229 5.78 -23.59 -11.83
N ASP A 230 4.82 -24.51 -11.97
CA ASP A 230 4.95 -25.65 -12.88
C ASP A 230 4.67 -25.25 -14.34
N GLY A 231 4.80 -26.19 -15.27
CA GLY A 231 4.49 -25.93 -16.69
C GLY A 231 3.00 -25.63 -16.98
N GLN A 232 2.13 -25.69 -15.97
CA GLN A 232 0.70 -25.41 -16.04
C GLN A 232 0.28 -24.17 -15.24
N THR A 233 1.23 -23.32 -14.87
CA THR A 233 1.00 -22.07 -14.12
C THR A 233 0.53 -22.30 -12.66
N HIS A 234 0.57 -23.51 -12.13
CA HIS A 234 0.32 -23.72 -10.72
C HIS A 234 1.56 -23.38 -9.89
N LEU A 235 1.35 -22.76 -8.74
CA LEU A 235 2.43 -22.44 -7.82
C LEU A 235 3.04 -23.72 -7.24
N THR A 236 4.36 -23.80 -7.23
CA THR A 236 5.10 -24.92 -6.59
C THR A 236 5.43 -24.60 -5.14
N GLN A 237 5.70 -23.33 -4.86
CA GLN A 237 5.92 -22.79 -3.52
C GLN A 237 5.23 -21.42 -3.39
N VAL A 238 4.94 -21.04 -2.15
CA VAL A 238 4.29 -19.76 -1.80
C VAL A 238 5.04 -19.08 -0.66
N ALA A 239 4.86 -17.75 -0.59
CA ALA A 239 5.46 -16.91 0.44
C ALA A 239 4.78 -17.05 1.80
N GLY A 240 5.54 -16.77 2.84
CA GLY A 240 5.07 -16.66 4.21
C GLY A 240 6.18 -16.28 5.18
N CYS A 241 5.90 -16.46 6.48
CA CYS A 241 6.89 -16.31 7.56
C CYS A 241 6.95 -17.59 8.40
N PRO A 242 8.13 -17.94 8.95
CA PRO A 242 8.25 -19.09 9.84
C PRO A 242 7.43 -18.91 11.12
N PRO A 243 7.13 -20.02 11.83
CA PRO A 243 6.64 -19.96 13.19
C PRO A 243 7.54 -19.11 14.10
N ASP A 244 6.93 -18.29 14.93
CA ASP A 244 7.60 -17.46 15.91
C ASP A 244 6.82 -17.41 17.24
N ALA A 245 7.26 -16.55 18.18
CA ALA A 245 6.60 -16.41 19.48
C ALA A 245 5.19 -15.81 19.41
N PHE A 246 4.84 -15.15 18.30
CA PHE A 246 3.54 -14.50 18.07
C PHE A 246 2.60 -15.35 17.22
N ALA A 247 3.14 -16.19 16.32
CA ALA A 247 2.38 -17.05 15.40
C ALA A 247 2.97 -18.47 15.41
N ALA A 248 2.43 -19.35 16.26
CA ALA A 248 2.93 -20.72 16.44
C ALA A 248 2.93 -21.57 15.15
N ASP A 249 2.02 -21.30 14.21
CA ASP A 249 1.94 -21.93 12.90
C ASP A 249 2.66 -21.15 11.79
N GLY A 250 3.29 -20.01 12.14
CA GLY A 250 3.81 -19.03 11.19
C GLY A 250 2.71 -18.32 10.44
N GLN A 251 3.09 -17.61 9.39
CA GLN A 251 2.15 -16.90 8.51
C GLN A 251 2.23 -17.49 7.10
N LEU A 252 1.11 -17.99 6.59
CA LEU A 252 0.97 -18.46 5.21
C LEU A 252 0.32 -17.33 4.38
N TRP A 253 1.10 -16.58 3.61
CA TRP A 253 0.58 -15.48 2.81
C TRP A 253 0.00 -15.95 1.47
N GLY A 254 0.51 -17.04 0.91
CA GLY A 254 0.01 -17.63 -0.32
C GLY A 254 0.45 -16.95 -1.61
N ASN A 255 1.25 -15.90 -1.54
CA ASN A 255 1.75 -15.17 -2.71
C ASN A 255 2.76 -16.03 -3.50
N PRO A 256 2.80 -15.91 -4.84
CA PRO A 256 3.82 -16.58 -5.66
C PRO A 256 5.22 -16.06 -5.34
N LEU A 257 6.17 -16.97 -5.25
CA LEU A 257 7.58 -16.66 -5.11
C LEU A 257 8.20 -16.41 -6.48
N TYR A 258 9.18 -15.50 -6.54
CA TYR A 258 9.89 -15.18 -7.78
C TYR A 258 10.88 -16.28 -8.18
N ASP A 259 11.02 -16.54 -9.49
CA ASP A 259 12.17 -17.22 -10.06
C ASP A 259 13.32 -16.21 -10.24
N TRP A 260 14.09 -16.00 -9.18
CA TRP A 260 15.18 -15.02 -9.20
C TRP A 260 16.27 -15.29 -10.22
N PRO A 261 16.67 -16.54 -10.54
CA PRO A 261 17.52 -16.84 -11.68
C PRO A 261 16.97 -16.28 -13.00
N ARG A 262 15.67 -16.43 -13.26
CA ARG A 262 15.02 -15.90 -14.45
C ARG A 262 15.01 -14.38 -14.46
N HIS A 263 14.64 -13.75 -13.35
CA HIS A 263 14.69 -12.28 -13.22
C HIS A 263 16.11 -11.75 -13.50
N LYS A 264 17.13 -12.38 -12.94
CA LYS A 264 18.53 -11.99 -13.17
C LYS A 264 18.95 -12.16 -14.63
N ALA A 265 18.51 -13.22 -15.30
CA ALA A 265 18.80 -13.46 -16.72
C ALA A 265 18.17 -12.40 -17.63
N GLU A 266 17.07 -11.78 -17.21
CA GLU A 266 16.39 -10.67 -17.89
C GLU A 266 16.78 -9.28 -17.33
N ASP A 267 17.90 -9.20 -16.60
CA ASP A 267 18.38 -7.96 -15.97
C ASP A 267 17.31 -7.26 -15.13
N PHE A 268 16.52 -8.05 -14.40
CA PHE A 268 15.42 -7.59 -13.55
C PHE A 268 14.40 -6.67 -14.26
N ALA A 269 14.21 -6.83 -15.57
CA ALA A 269 13.43 -5.92 -16.41
C ALA A 269 12.02 -5.66 -15.89
N TRP A 270 11.32 -6.69 -15.38
CA TRP A 270 10.00 -6.53 -14.79
C TRP A 270 10.03 -5.66 -13.51
N TRP A 271 10.99 -5.91 -12.60
CA TRP A 271 11.17 -5.14 -11.38
C TRP A 271 11.61 -3.70 -11.65
N LYS A 272 12.51 -3.47 -12.58
CA LYS A 272 12.90 -2.13 -13.04
C LYS A 272 11.68 -1.35 -13.50
N ARG A 273 10.80 -1.98 -14.30
CA ARG A 273 9.56 -1.37 -14.78
C ARG A 273 8.57 -1.11 -13.65
N ARG A 274 8.41 -2.07 -12.72
CA ARG A 274 7.55 -1.89 -11.53
C ARG A 274 8.00 -0.70 -10.70
N MET A 275 9.30 -0.59 -10.44
CA MET A 275 9.84 0.52 -9.66
C MET A 275 9.76 1.85 -10.40
N GLN A 276 10.02 1.90 -11.70
CA GLN A 276 9.81 3.10 -12.52
C GLN A 276 8.36 3.56 -12.47
N HIS A 277 7.41 2.64 -12.58
CA HIS A 277 5.99 2.97 -12.46
C HIS A 277 5.67 3.47 -11.06
N ALA A 278 6.08 2.78 -10.01
CA ALA A 278 5.82 3.19 -8.63
C ALA A 278 6.37 4.60 -8.34
N THR A 279 7.60 4.91 -8.76
CA THR A 279 8.21 6.24 -8.59
C THR A 279 7.59 7.33 -9.48
N SER A 280 6.86 6.96 -10.53
CA SER A 280 6.08 7.91 -11.32
C SER A 280 4.80 8.35 -10.62
N ILE A 281 4.18 7.45 -9.86
CA ILE A 281 2.91 7.70 -9.16
C ILE A 281 3.08 8.12 -7.69
N TYR A 282 4.23 7.84 -7.08
CA TYR A 282 4.60 8.25 -5.73
C TYR A 282 5.87 9.10 -5.75
N ASP A 283 6.11 9.87 -4.70
CA ASP A 283 7.37 10.62 -4.52
C ASP A 283 8.39 9.81 -3.73
N VAL A 284 7.90 8.97 -2.81
CA VAL A 284 8.68 7.99 -2.04
C VAL A 284 7.93 6.66 -2.07
N VAL A 285 8.64 5.55 -2.19
CA VAL A 285 8.07 4.20 -2.24
C VAL A 285 8.53 3.38 -1.04
N ARG A 286 7.61 2.97 -0.18
CA ARG A 286 7.89 1.94 0.82
C ARG A 286 7.79 0.57 0.16
N ILE A 287 8.83 -0.23 0.28
CA ILE A 287 8.80 -1.63 -0.14
C ILE A 287 8.54 -2.50 1.09
N ASP A 288 7.38 -3.12 1.10
CA ASP A 288 6.96 -4.05 2.14
C ASP A 288 7.78 -5.34 2.08
N HIS A 289 8.13 -5.89 3.24
CA HIS A 289 8.93 -7.11 3.41
C HIS A 289 10.27 -7.08 2.65
N PHE A 290 11.00 -5.96 2.73
CA PHE A 290 12.27 -5.74 1.99
C PHE A 290 13.31 -6.83 2.23
N ARG A 291 13.32 -7.46 3.43
CA ARG A 291 14.23 -8.57 3.72
C ARG A 291 14.11 -9.74 2.74
N GLY A 292 12.96 -9.91 2.09
CA GLY A 292 12.70 -10.96 1.10
C GLY A 292 13.63 -10.93 -0.11
N PHE A 293 14.30 -9.81 -0.37
CA PHE A 293 15.34 -9.73 -1.40
C PHE A 293 16.66 -10.39 -0.98
N GLU A 294 16.95 -10.51 0.32
CA GLU A 294 18.11 -11.23 0.83
C GLU A 294 17.78 -12.71 1.02
N SER A 295 16.70 -12.99 1.75
CA SER A 295 16.18 -14.34 1.97
C SER A 295 14.68 -14.29 2.24
N TYR A 296 13.97 -15.23 1.67
CA TYR A 296 12.54 -15.36 1.77
C TYR A 296 12.15 -16.76 2.28
N TYR A 297 11.00 -16.84 2.94
CA TYR A 297 10.51 -18.10 3.48
C TYR A 297 9.57 -18.76 2.47
N ALA A 298 10.00 -19.91 1.95
CA ALA A 298 9.31 -20.67 0.93
C ALA A 298 8.53 -21.83 1.57
N ILE A 299 7.25 -21.91 1.27
CA ILE A 299 6.34 -22.94 1.78
C ILE A 299 5.82 -23.75 0.60
N PRO A 300 5.90 -25.09 0.62
CA PRO A 300 5.32 -25.92 -0.45
C PRO A 300 3.85 -25.55 -0.68
N ALA A 301 3.46 -25.34 -1.94
CA ALA A 301 2.08 -25.03 -2.28
C ALA A 301 1.14 -26.15 -1.82
N GLY A 302 -0.05 -25.78 -1.31
CA GLY A 302 -1.01 -26.72 -0.74
C GLY A 302 -0.84 -27.00 0.75
N ASN A 303 0.23 -26.55 1.40
CA ASN A 303 0.34 -26.57 2.85
C ASN A 303 -0.74 -25.68 3.48
N LYS A 304 -1.21 -26.07 4.67
CA LYS A 304 -2.22 -25.29 5.41
C LYS A 304 -1.62 -24.34 6.44
N THR A 305 -0.35 -24.51 6.76
CA THR A 305 0.41 -23.67 7.70
C THR A 305 1.81 -23.44 7.17
N ALA A 306 2.53 -22.50 7.75
CA ALA A 306 3.90 -22.21 7.37
C ALA A 306 4.95 -23.17 7.99
N ALA A 307 4.55 -24.10 8.86
CA ALA A 307 5.48 -24.94 9.64
C ALA A 307 6.41 -25.83 8.77
N GLY A 308 6.02 -26.16 7.53
CA GLY A 308 6.81 -26.99 6.61
C GLY A 308 7.68 -26.21 5.62
N GLY A 309 7.80 -24.90 5.81
CA GLY A 309 8.61 -24.05 4.93
C GLY A 309 10.10 -24.05 5.26
N HIS A 310 10.88 -23.39 4.42
CA HIS A 310 12.32 -23.21 4.59
C HIS A 310 12.79 -21.90 3.99
N TRP A 311 13.98 -21.46 4.41
CA TRP A 311 14.58 -20.24 3.89
C TRP A 311 15.30 -20.48 2.57
N GLU A 312 15.05 -19.63 1.59
CA GLU A 312 15.74 -19.56 0.31
C GLU A 312 16.43 -18.20 0.13
N LYS A 313 17.52 -18.18 -0.63
CA LYS A 313 18.25 -16.95 -0.93
C LYS A 313 17.59 -16.16 -2.05
N GLY A 314 17.44 -14.86 -1.80
CA GLY A 314 17.01 -13.88 -2.79
C GLY A 314 18.17 -13.37 -3.66
N PRO A 315 17.90 -12.40 -4.53
CA PRO A 315 18.89 -11.81 -5.45
C PRO A 315 19.89 -10.88 -4.75
N ASP A 316 19.62 -10.46 -3.52
CA ASP A 316 20.46 -9.64 -2.66
C ASP A 316 21.03 -8.40 -3.39
N ARG A 317 22.32 -8.17 -3.31
CA ARG A 317 23.02 -7.02 -3.88
C ARG A 317 22.77 -6.84 -5.40
N ALA A 318 22.63 -7.92 -6.15
CA ALA A 318 22.39 -7.83 -7.58
C ALA A 318 21.07 -7.11 -7.92
N PHE A 319 20.02 -7.30 -7.10
CA PHE A 319 18.77 -6.57 -7.24
C PHE A 319 18.95 -5.09 -6.91
N ILE A 320 19.61 -4.78 -5.79
CA ILE A 320 19.84 -3.39 -5.36
C ILE A 320 20.59 -2.60 -6.43
N ASP A 321 21.67 -3.19 -6.98
CA ASP A 321 22.48 -2.55 -8.03
C ASP A 321 21.63 -2.27 -9.29
N ALA A 322 20.79 -3.23 -9.70
CA ALA A 322 19.91 -3.06 -10.87
C ALA A 322 18.85 -1.95 -10.66
N ILE A 323 18.31 -1.81 -9.45
CA ILE A 323 17.36 -0.72 -9.14
C ILE A 323 18.08 0.62 -9.08
N HIS A 324 19.28 0.69 -8.49
CA HIS A 324 20.10 1.92 -8.45
C HIS A 324 20.49 2.42 -9.85
N GLU A 325 20.82 1.53 -10.78
CA GLU A 325 21.08 1.89 -12.18
C GLU A 325 19.87 2.55 -12.83
N THR A 326 18.66 2.15 -12.43
CA THR A 326 17.41 2.60 -13.04
C THR A 326 16.87 3.89 -12.44
N LEU A 327 16.94 4.03 -11.11
CA LEU A 327 16.28 5.09 -10.35
C LEU A 327 17.24 5.99 -9.56
N GLY A 328 18.52 5.62 -9.43
CA GLY A 328 19.40 6.22 -8.43
C GLY A 328 19.15 5.68 -7.02
N GLN A 329 19.67 6.36 -6.00
CA GLN A 329 19.66 5.89 -4.61
C GLN A 329 18.56 6.51 -3.74
N GLY A 330 17.68 7.32 -4.27
CA GLY A 330 16.68 8.07 -3.48
C GLY A 330 15.25 7.56 -3.61
N GLY A 331 14.38 8.02 -2.70
CA GLY A 331 12.94 7.83 -2.80
C GLY A 331 12.42 6.44 -2.45
N ILE A 332 13.20 5.61 -1.72
CA ILE A 332 12.76 4.28 -1.29
C ILE A 332 12.90 4.16 0.23
N ILE A 333 11.90 3.59 0.90
CA ILE A 333 11.91 3.15 2.30
C ILE A 333 11.88 1.62 2.30
N ALA A 334 12.76 0.99 3.07
CA ALA A 334 12.80 -0.46 3.23
C ALA A 334 12.05 -0.86 4.50
N GLU A 335 11.02 -1.70 4.38
CA GLU A 335 10.43 -2.33 5.55
C GLU A 335 11.37 -3.45 6.02
N ASP A 336 12.03 -3.22 7.14
CA ASP A 336 13.03 -4.09 7.77
C ASP A 336 12.57 -4.57 9.16
N LEU A 337 11.28 -4.79 9.34
CA LEU A 337 10.72 -5.25 10.62
C LEU A 337 10.93 -6.75 10.84
N GLY A 338 10.82 -7.19 12.08
CA GLY A 338 11.00 -8.59 12.49
C GLY A 338 12.47 -8.98 12.71
N TYR A 339 12.78 -10.27 12.56
CA TYR A 339 14.13 -10.79 12.83
C TYR A 339 15.09 -10.49 11.67
N LEU A 340 16.10 -9.67 11.93
CA LEU A 340 17.10 -9.26 10.95
C LEU A 340 18.42 -10.01 11.17
N THR A 341 18.80 -10.84 10.20
CA THR A 341 20.12 -11.48 10.18
C THR A 341 21.22 -10.46 9.83
N PRO A 342 22.51 -10.74 10.12
CA PRO A 342 23.63 -9.89 9.72
C PRO A 342 23.66 -9.62 8.20
N GLU A 343 23.26 -10.59 7.37
CA GLU A 343 23.22 -10.49 5.93
C GLU A 343 22.15 -9.48 5.47
N VAL A 344 20.93 -9.54 6.05
CA VAL A 344 19.86 -8.57 5.78
C VAL A 344 20.32 -7.14 6.16
N LYS A 345 20.97 -6.98 7.32
CA LYS A 345 21.52 -5.68 7.74
C LYS A 345 22.60 -5.17 6.77
N THR A 346 23.42 -6.08 6.24
CA THR A 346 24.45 -5.75 5.25
C THR A 346 23.83 -5.29 3.95
N MET A 347 22.81 -6.00 3.44
CA MET A 347 22.07 -5.62 2.25
C MET A 347 21.37 -4.26 2.43
N LEU A 348 20.70 -4.04 3.55
CA LEU A 348 20.05 -2.76 3.85
C LEU A 348 21.06 -1.61 3.90
N ALA A 349 22.17 -1.79 4.60
CA ALA A 349 23.24 -0.78 4.63
C ALA A 349 23.80 -0.49 3.23
N ALA A 350 23.96 -1.51 2.40
CA ALA A 350 24.45 -1.37 1.03
C ALA A 350 23.43 -0.71 0.09
N SER A 351 22.12 -0.81 0.37
CA SER A 351 21.08 -0.12 -0.39
C SER A 351 21.05 1.38 -0.12
N GLY A 352 21.49 1.82 1.05
CA GLY A 352 21.34 3.20 1.50
C GLY A 352 19.89 3.61 1.83
N TYR A 353 18.94 2.69 1.76
CA TYR A 353 17.54 2.99 2.07
C TYR A 353 17.31 3.11 3.57
N PRO A 354 16.48 4.05 4.04
CA PRO A 354 16.07 4.11 5.44
C PRO A 354 15.23 2.87 5.79
N GLY A 355 15.58 2.22 6.91
CA GLY A 355 14.76 1.21 7.56
C GLY A 355 13.72 1.81 8.49
N MET A 356 12.78 0.98 8.96
CA MET A 356 11.67 1.41 9.81
C MET A 356 11.93 1.16 11.30
N LYS A 357 11.40 2.04 12.15
CA LYS A 357 11.46 1.93 13.62
C LYS A 357 10.05 2.14 14.17
N ILE A 358 9.57 1.19 14.97
CA ILE A 358 8.22 1.21 15.54
C ILE A 358 8.32 1.43 17.04
N MET A 359 7.77 2.54 17.54
CA MET A 359 7.89 2.94 18.95
C MET A 359 7.19 1.94 19.87
N GLN A 360 6.06 1.37 19.50
CA GLN A 360 5.37 0.35 20.29
C GLN A 360 6.26 -0.87 20.58
N PHE A 361 7.15 -1.24 19.66
CA PHE A 361 8.08 -2.37 19.86
C PHE A 361 9.24 -2.05 20.83
N ALA A 362 9.44 -0.77 21.17
CA ALA A 362 10.48 -0.36 22.11
C ALA A 362 10.18 -0.77 23.56
N PHE A 363 8.92 -1.03 23.88
CA PHE A 363 8.45 -1.18 25.26
C PHE A 363 7.99 -2.59 25.62
N ASP A 364 8.53 -3.62 24.95
CA ASP A 364 8.41 -4.99 25.43
C ASP A 364 9.37 -5.17 26.63
N SER A 365 8.81 -5.34 27.82
CA SER A 365 9.57 -5.48 29.06
C SER A 365 10.38 -6.79 29.14
N ARG A 366 10.05 -7.78 28.28
CA ARG A 366 10.73 -9.07 28.18
C ARG A 366 11.99 -9.03 27.32
N GLU A 367 12.03 -8.11 26.33
CA GLU A 367 13.15 -7.92 25.41
C GLU A 367 13.58 -6.44 25.35
N PRO A 368 14.12 -5.89 26.45
CA PRO A 368 14.46 -4.47 26.51
C PRO A 368 15.60 -4.12 25.56
N GLY A 369 15.44 -3.04 24.80
CA GLY A 369 16.52 -2.35 24.10
C GLY A 369 16.52 -2.44 22.57
N ASN A 370 15.76 -3.33 21.92
CA ASN A 370 15.85 -3.52 20.46
C ASN A 370 15.32 -2.34 19.63
N TYR A 371 14.32 -1.60 20.12
CA TYR A 371 13.67 -0.50 19.41
C TYR A 371 13.66 0.81 20.23
N LEU A 372 14.49 0.93 21.28
CA LEU A 372 14.54 2.17 22.05
C LEU A 372 15.12 3.32 21.22
N PRO A 373 14.58 4.54 21.34
CA PRO A 373 14.93 5.67 20.48
C PRO A 373 16.42 5.99 20.39
N TYR A 374 17.18 5.76 21.45
CA TYR A 374 18.64 6.00 21.45
C TYR A 374 19.42 5.03 20.54
N THR A 375 18.80 3.95 20.08
CA THR A 375 19.43 2.95 19.18
C THR A 375 19.20 3.26 17.69
N TYR A 376 18.37 4.26 17.37
CA TYR A 376 18.00 4.54 15.99
C TYR A 376 19.17 5.12 15.20
N PRO A 377 19.38 4.70 13.95
CA PRO A 377 20.25 5.41 13.02
C PRO A 377 19.53 6.68 12.49
N HIS A 378 20.30 7.67 12.03
CA HIS A 378 19.73 8.84 11.34
C HIS A 378 18.93 8.43 10.10
N ASN A 379 19.52 7.60 9.24
CA ASN A 379 18.86 7.09 8.03
C ASN A 379 17.78 6.05 8.40
N SER A 380 16.69 6.51 8.96
CA SER A 380 15.53 5.69 9.35
C SER A 380 14.24 6.49 9.34
N VAL A 381 13.12 5.76 9.30
CA VAL A 381 11.77 6.30 9.46
C VAL A 381 11.20 5.75 10.76
N VAL A 382 10.78 6.63 11.66
CA VAL A 382 10.16 6.22 12.93
C VAL A 382 8.64 6.42 12.87
N TYR A 383 7.93 5.46 13.47
CA TYR A 383 6.48 5.44 13.61
C TYR A 383 6.10 5.23 15.08
N THR A 384 4.96 5.74 15.52
CA THR A 384 4.34 5.25 16.78
C THR A 384 3.89 3.81 16.62
N GLY A 385 3.19 3.50 15.56
CA GLY A 385 2.78 2.20 15.02
C GLY A 385 2.52 2.33 13.52
N THR A 386 2.33 1.21 12.82
CA THR A 386 1.94 1.16 11.40
C THR A 386 0.46 0.80 11.26
N HIS A 387 0.01 0.59 10.02
CA HIS A 387 -1.34 0.07 9.73
C HIS A 387 -1.60 -1.35 10.28
N ASP A 388 -0.55 -2.12 10.58
CA ASP A 388 -0.64 -3.46 11.16
C ASP A 388 -0.70 -3.46 12.68
N ASN A 389 -0.30 -2.37 13.31
CA ASN A 389 -0.38 -2.20 14.75
C ASN A 389 -1.78 -1.75 15.18
N VAL A 390 -2.14 -2.02 16.41
CA VAL A 390 -3.24 -1.30 17.06
C VAL A 390 -2.82 0.16 17.25
N THR A 391 -3.76 1.11 17.32
CA THR A 391 -3.46 2.50 17.66
C THR A 391 -2.67 2.59 18.96
N THR A 392 -1.94 3.67 19.18
CA THR A 392 -1.14 3.83 20.42
C THR A 392 -2.03 3.84 21.66
N GLU A 393 -3.23 4.45 21.58
CA GLU A 393 -4.20 4.39 22.66
C GLU A 393 -4.74 2.96 22.88
N GLY A 394 -5.02 2.23 21.80
CA GLY A 394 -5.41 0.82 21.86
C GLY A 394 -4.29 -0.07 22.43
N TRP A 395 -3.02 0.22 22.10
CA TRP A 395 -1.86 -0.45 22.69
C TRP A 395 -1.79 -0.19 24.19
N ARG A 396 -1.95 1.05 24.65
CA ARG A 396 -1.98 1.40 26.07
C ARG A 396 -3.01 0.59 26.86
N GLN A 397 -4.17 0.32 26.23
CA GLN A 397 -5.27 -0.43 26.85
C GLN A 397 -5.08 -1.95 26.82
N SER A 398 -4.36 -2.49 25.84
CA SER A 398 -4.23 -3.93 25.59
C SER A 398 -2.88 -4.53 25.93
N ALA A 399 -1.82 -3.72 26.03
CA ALA A 399 -0.49 -4.17 26.42
C ALA A 399 -0.46 -4.60 27.91
N SER A 400 0.59 -5.34 28.28
CA SER A 400 0.74 -5.73 29.68
C SER A 400 0.93 -4.50 30.58
N PRO A 401 0.43 -4.51 31.83
CA PRO A 401 0.69 -3.40 32.76
C PRO A 401 2.18 -3.10 32.95
N GLU A 402 3.03 -4.10 32.86
CA GLU A 402 4.48 -3.98 32.94
C GLU A 402 5.04 -3.20 31.77
N ASP A 403 4.57 -3.46 30.53
CA ASP A 403 5.01 -2.78 29.31
C ASP A 403 4.56 -1.30 29.34
N VAL A 404 3.30 -1.05 29.71
CA VAL A 404 2.78 0.32 29.86
C VAL A 404 3.56 1.07 30.95
N HIS A 405 3.81 0.44 32.10
CA HIS A 405 4.61 1.04 33.15
C HIS A 405 6.04 1.34 32.69
N TYR A 406 6.65 0.42 31.92
CA TYR A 406 8.00 0.62 31.37
C TYR A 406 8.01 1.83 30.42
N ALA A 407 7.04 1.91 29.50
CA ALA A 407 6.89 3.04 28.57
C ALA A 407 6.72 4.37 29.31
N CYS A 408 5.80 4.44 30.28
CA CYS A 408 5.56 5.65 31.09
C CYS A 408 6.81 6.10 31.86
N ARG A 409 7.56 5.17 32.45
CA ARG A 409 8.83 5.49 33.14
C ARG A 409 9.89 6.01 32.19
N TYR A 410 10.02 5.38 31.02
CA TYR A 410 11.01 5.76 30.00
C TYR A 410 10.70 7.15 29.44
N LEU A 411 9.43 7.37 29.06
CA LEU A 411 8.95 8.63 28.47
C LEU A 411 8.65 9.72 29.49
N ARG A 412 8.67 9.39 30.80
CA ARG A 412 8.40 10.31 31.90
C ARG A 412 7.02 10.96 31.84
N CYS A 413 5.98 10.17 31.54
CA CYS A 413 4.59 10.60 31.44
C CYS A 413 3.69 9.79 32.35
N LEU A 414 2.44 10.27 32.52
CA LEU A 414 1.36 9.50 33.11
C LEU A 414 0.73 8.58 32.04
N PRO A 415 0.05 7.49 32.44
CA PRO A 415 -0.57 6.58 31.46
C PRO A 415 -1.56 7.26 30.51
N GLU A 416 -2.32 8.24 30.98
CA GLU A 416 -3.27 9.04 30.18
C GLU A 416 -2.59 9.91 29.12
N ASP A 417 -1.32 10.28 29.31
CA ASP A 417 -0.53 11.11 28.41
C ASP A 417 0.35 10.28 27.46
N LEU A 418 0.28 8.95 27.53
CA LEU A 418 1.24 8.05 26.87
C LEU A 418 1.24 8.19 25.35
N THR A 419 0.06 8.37 24.73
CA THR A 419 -0.05 8.54 23.27
C THR A 419 0.70 9.78 22.81
N GLU A 420 0.47 10.93 23.46
CA GLU A 420 1.18 12.17 23.17
C GLU A 420 2.69 12.05 23.42
N ALA A 421 3.07 11.40 24.52
CA ALA A 421 4.48 11.17 24.85
C ALA A 421 5.20 10.29 23.81
N MET A 422 4.54 9.28 23.26
CA MET A 422 5.10 8.47 22.18
C MET A 422 5.24 9.27 20.87
N ILE A 423 4.24 10.09 20.51
CA ILE A 423 4.32 11.01 19.37
C ILE A 423 5.53 11.95 19.53
N CYS A 424 5.62 12.62 20.67
CA CYS A 424 6.74 13.51 20.98
C CYS A 424 8.09 12.79 20.93
N ALA A 425 8.18 11.55 21.41
CA ALA A 425 9.40 10.76 21.36
C ALA A 425 9.79 10.39 19.91
N CYS A 426 8.82 10.08 19.05
CA CYS A 426 9.07 9.89 17.62
C CYS A 426 9.61 11.18 16.97
N LEU A 427 8.97 12.32 17.24
CA LEU A 427 9.40 13.61 16.71
C LEU A 427 10.78 14.04 17.26
N ALA A 428 11.08 13.74 18.52
CA ALA A 428 12.39 14.04 19.16
C ALA A 428 13.52 13.11 18.70
N SER A 429 13.19 11.94 18.12
CA SER A 429 14.20 10.92 17.75
C SER A 429 15.20 11.45 16.73
N VAL A 430 16.32 10.75 16.56
CA VAL A 430 17.35 11.08 15.56
C VAL A 430 16.98 10.66 14.12
N SER A 431 15.91 9.90 13.96
CA SER A 431 15.43 9.47 12.62
C SER A 431 15.19 10.66 11.70
N ASP A 432 15.64 10.57 10.45
CA ASP A 432 15.46 11.64 9.47
C ASP A 432 13.95 11.86 9.15
N MET A 433 13.15 10.81 9.22
CA MET A 433 11.72 10.89 8.96
C MET A 433 10.92 10.36 10.16
N ALA A 434 9.83 11.04 10.52
CA ALA A 434 8.86 10.57 11.52
C ALA A 434 7.46 10.57 10.87
N ILE A 435 6.79 9.43 10.85
CA ILE A 435 5.44 9.30 10.29
C ILE A 435 4.50 8.78 11.37
N ILE A 436 3.46 9.56 11.67
CA ILE A 436 2.52 9.25 12.73
C ILE A 436 1.15 8.91 12.10
N PRO A 437 0.51 7.79 12.45
CA PRO A 437 -0.86 7.51 12.03
C PRO A 437 -1.84 8.63 12.43
N MET A 438 -2.78 8.96 11.53
CA MET A 438 -3.81 9.97 11.85
C MET A 438 -4.64 9.59 13.07
N ALA A 439 -4.89 8.30 13.26
CA ALA A 439 -5.61 7.78 14.42
C ALA A 439 -4.90 8.08 15.76
N ASP A 440 -3.56 8.10 15.77
CA ASP A 440 -2.77 8.43 16.95
C ASP A 440 -2.81 9.93 17.25
N TRP A 441 -2.74 10.80 16.23
CA TRP A 441 -2.95 12.23 16.40
C TRP A 441 -4.32 12.60 16.96
N LEU A 442 -5.33 11.76 16.70
CA LEU A 442 -6.69 11.92 17.20
C LEU A 442 -6.93 11.18 18.53
N HIS A 443 -5.91 10.51 19.07
CA HIS A 443 -5.99 9.69 20.28
C HIS A 443 -7.12 8.64 20.22
N LEU A 444 -7.37 8.06 19.04
CA LEU A 444 -8.41 7.06 18.85
C LEU A 444 -7.99 5.70 19.42
N GLY A 445 -8.96 4.96 19.95
CA GLY A 445 -8.76 3.62 20.50
C GLY A 445 -8.62 2.53 19.42
N ALA A 446 -8.73 1.27 19.85
CA ALA A 446 -8.57 0.09 19.00
C ALA A 446 -9.61 0.00 17.86
N GLU A 447 -10.73 0.71 17.96
CA GLU A 447 -11.76 0.82 16.91
C GLU A 447 -11.24 1.46 15.61
N ALA A 448 -10.16 2.25 15.70
CA ALA A 448 -9.52 2.87 14.56
C ALA A 448 -8.36 2.01 13.97
N ARG A 449 -8.21 0.76 14.41
CA ARG A 449 -7.22 -0.16 13.84
C ARG A 449 -7.55 -0.46 12.39
N ILE A 450 -6.52 -0.40 11.52
CA ILE A 450 -6.66 -0.61 10.07
C ILE A 450 -6.60 -2.10 9.73
N ASN A 451 -5.57 -2.80 10.25
CA ASN A 451 -5.35 -4.21 9.96
C ASN A 451 -4.91 -5.00 11.20
N THR A 452 -5.37 -6.22 11.30
CA THR A 452 -4.85 -7.24 12.22
C THR A 452 -4.27 -8.36 11.37
N PRO A 453 -2.93 -8.49 11.29
CA PRO A 453 -2.28 -9.51 10.48
C PRO A 453 -2.80 -10.92 10.78
N SER A 454 -2.85 -11.78 9.75
CA SER A 454 -3.35 -13.15 9.83
C SER A 454 -4.82 -13.31 10.19
N THR A 455 -5.64 -12.27 10.08
CA THR A 455 -7.09 -12.32 10.28
C THR A 455 -7.85 -11.90 9.02
N GLN A 456 -9.13 -12.25 8.95
CA GLN A 456 -10.03 -11.85 7.87
C GLN A 456 -11.29 -11.19 8.43
N GLY A 457 -11.96 -10.37 7.63
CA GLY A 457 -13.32 -9.87 7.86
C GLY A 457 -13.42 -8.44 8.36
N ALA A 458 -12.63 -8.01 9.33
CA ALA A 458 -12.76 -6.67 9.94
C ALA A 458 -11.63 -5.69 9.55
N ASN A 459 -10.74 -6.10 8.64
CA ASN A 459 -9.59 -5.32 8.21
C ASN A 459 -9.96 -4.34 7.08
N TRP A 460 -9.20 -3.26 6.96
CA TRP A 460 -9.26 -2.28 5.86
C TRP A 460 -10.57 -1.49 5.80
N GLN A 461 -11.35 -1.46 6.90
CA GLN A 461 -12.69 -0.87 6.93
C GLN A 461 -12.76 0.46 7.68
N TRP A 462 -11.78 0.77 8.53
CA TRP A 462 -11.81 1.99 9.32
C TRP A 462 -11.82 3.24 8.45
N ARG A 463 -12.71 4.17 8.78
CA ARG A 463 -12.82 5.48 8.15
C ARG A 463 -12.86 6.59 9.19
N LEU A 464 -12.25 7.71 8.80
CA LEU A 464 -12.23 8.91 9.62
C LEU A 464 -13.63 9.56 9.64
N ASP A 465 -14.26 9.56 10.81
CA ASP A 465 -15.55 10.22 11.08
C ASP A 465 -15.40 11.49 11.93
N THR A 466 -14.18 11.71 12.45
CA THR A 466 -13.86 12.86 13.30
C THR A 466 -13.36 14.02 12.42
N PRO A 467 -13.93 15.24 12.57
CA PRO A 467 -13.51 16.40 11.80
C PRO A 467 -12.06 16.79 12.08
N LEU A 468 -11.30 17.02 11.00
CA LEU A 468 -9.93 17.57 11.06
C LEU A 468 -10.00 19.10 11.28
N THR A 469 -9.94 19.53 12.53
CA THR A 469 -10.10 20.93 12.90
C THR A 469 -8.82 21.75 12.65
N SER A 470 -8.97 23.07 12.55
CA SER A 470 -7.80 23.99 12.48
C SER A 470 -6.97 23.93 13.78
N LEU A 471 -7.62 23.72 14.93
CA LEU A 471 -6.93 23.60 16.21
C LEU A 471 -6.01 22.36 16.25
N LEU A 472 -6.46 21.22 15.72
CA LEU A 472 -5.63 20.03 15.59
C LEU A 472 -4.44 20.29 14.63
N ALA A 473 -4.68 20.94 13.49
CA ALA A 473 -3.61 21.29 12.55
C ALA A 473 -2.57 22.22 13.20
N GLU A 474 -2.99 23.20 13.99
CA GLU A 474 -2.12 24.10 14.75
C GLU A 474 -1.31 23.37 15.80
N HIS A 475 -1.92 22.46 16.56
CA HIS A 475 -1.23 21.60 17.55
C HIS A 475 -0.14 20.75 16.88
N ILE A 476 -0.47 20.05 15.78
CA ILE A 476 0.50 19.25 15.03
C ILE A 476 1.62 20.14 14.46
N ALA A 477 1.27 21.33 13.93
CA ALA A 477 2.25 22.27 13.39
C ALA A 477 3.21 22.81 14.45
N ASP A 478 2.72 23.06 15.68
CA ASP A 478 3.53 23.52 16.80
C ASP A 478 4.55 22.44 17.22
N LEU A 479 4.11 21.20 17.42
CA LEU A 479 5.01 20.10 17.73
C LEU A 479 6.01 19.83 16.59
N THR A 480 5.55 19.88 15.34
CA THR A 480 6.42 19.71 14.17
C THR A 480 7.55 20.76 14.16
N ALA A 481 7.22 22.02 14.46
CA ALA A 481 8.18 23.11 14.54
C ALA A 481 9.09 22.99 15.78
N LEU A 482 8.53 22.62 16.93
CA LEU A 482 9.27 22.45 18.19
C LEU A 482 10.40 21.42 18.06
N TYR A 483 10.17 20.34 17.29
CA TYR A 483 11.16 19.27 17.09
C TYR A 483 11.98 19.43 15.79
N ASP A 484 11.97 20.61 15.20
CA ASP A 484 12.76 20.94 13.99
C ASP A 484 12.47 19.99 12.81
N ARG A 485 11.17 19.71 12.54
CA ARG A 485 10.71 18.86 11.45
C ARG A 485 9.80 19.59 10.45
N ALA A 486 9.54 20.87 10.67
CA ALA A 486 8.77 21.69 9.74
C ALA A 486 9.55 21.88 8.42
N PRO A 487 8.86 21.86 7.27
CA PRO A 487 9.50 22.21 6.01
C PRO A 487 10.14 23.59 6.11
N ALA A 488 11.31 23.76 5.48
CA ALA A 488 11.94 25.06 5.40
C ALA A 488 10.94 26.07 4.81
N ALA A 489 10.88 27.27 5.40
CA ALA A 489 10.07 28.34 4.80
C ALA A 489 10.54 28.49 3.34
N ALA A 490 9.60 28.40 2.39
CA ALA A 490 9.93 28.75 1.01
C ALA A 490 10.44 30.19 1.03
N ASP A 491 11.66 30.41 0.56
CA ASP A 491 12.15 31.76 0.32
C ASP A 491 11.16 32.45 -0.62
N CYS A 492 10.43 33.44 -0.06
CA CYS A 492 9.46 34.25 -0.79
C CYS A 492 10.15 35.19 -1.78
#